data_16194dae4083d5e688811ac7c43a1fac
#
_entry.id   16194dae4083d5e688811ac7c43a1fac
#
_cell.length_a   1.000
_cell.length_b   1.000
_cell.length_c   1.000
_cell.angle_alpha   90.00
_cell.angle_beta   90.00
_cell.angle_gamma   90.00
#
_symmetry.space_group_name_H-M   'P 1'
#
loop_
_entity.id
_entity.type
_entity.pdbx_description
1 polymer ?
#
loop_
_entity_poly.entity_id
_entity_poly.type
_entity_poly.pdbx_seq_one_letter_code
_entity_poly.pdbx_strand_id
1 'polypeptide(L)'
;MKKLSSVLILILLYICVLTGCKGEVNISEQNNKAETTYEYSEYPLERNGLNLHLDCMSVSGKETGKDILLIHGVTYSSNEFDTDYEDYSLARKLAQDDYSVWRLDIAGFGQSETVEDGFVPDSDYAAEDIDAAVNKIVEVTGHDKIDVLGWSWGTVTVSRFASKNPDHIRKLVLYAPILTGVGEYEVTEAFHHNTWEHAADDFQRCEDGTFDYSIADKNVIEIFCSNCWHYDGEYSPNGGRRDICVSKDTDLIDLKKLKNPTLIICGGNDPYLNYDKIHGANEMLPEGSEVQVIDGGSHVIMIEKLYYHEFRDRLIQFLDKE
;
A
#
# COMPACT_ATOMS: atom_id res chain seq x y z
N MET A 1 48.70 -12.25 48.09
CA MET A 1 49.71 -13.26 47.66
C MET A 1 49.07 -14.10 46.52
N LYS A 2 49.82 -14.28 45.40
CA LYS A 2 49.65 -15.22 44.29
C LYS A 2 48.56 -14.79 43.26
N LYS A 3 48.76 -14.83 41.96
CA LYS A 3 49.90 -14.71 41.01
C LYS A 3 49.26 -14.55 39.65
N LEU A 4 49.75 -13.59 38.89
CA LEU A 4 49.47 -13.46 37.42
C LEU A 4 49.95 -14.74 36.70
N SER A 5 49.22 -15.14 35.66
CA SER A 5 49.77 -15.98 34.60
C SER A 5 49.35 -15.42 33.25
N SER A 6 50.32 -14.87 32.55
CA SER A 6 50.27 -14.42 31.18
C SER A 6 50.32 -15.65 30.24
N VAL A 7 49.46 -15.71 29.25
CA VAL A 7 49.58 -16.65 28.13
C VAL A 7 49.96 -15.86 26.88
N LEU A 8 51.17 -16.16 26.43
CA LEU A 8 51.84 -15.67 25.25
C LEU A 8 51.32 -16.48 24.03
N ILE A 9 50.71 -15.84 23.06
CA ILE A 9 50.37 -16.51 21.79
C ILE A 9 51.44 -16.18 20.76
N LEU A 10 52.16 -17.23 20.34
CA LEU A 10 53.12 -17.23 19.26
C LEU A 10 52.43 -17.12 17.91
N ILE A 11 52.78 -16.10 17.13
CA ILE A 11 52.40 -16.01 15.70
C ILE A 11 53.54 -16.67 14.91
N LEU A 12 53.23 -17.79 14.25
CA LEU A 12 54.08 -18.40 13.23
C LEU A 12 53.81 -17.76 11.88
N LEU A 13 54.75 -16.97 11.35
CA LEU A 13 54.80 -16.56 9.95
C LEU A 13 55.32 -17.75 9.13
N TYR A 14 54.49 -18.23 8.19
CA TYR A 14 54.91 -19.14 7.13
C TYR A 14 55.08 -18.33 5.84
N ILE A 15 56.34 -18.11 5.44
CA ILE A 15 56.66 -17.53 4.14
C ILE A 15 56.75 -18.68 3.11
N CYS A 16 55.81 -18.77 2.20
CA CYS A 16 55.94 -19.56 0.99
C CYS A 16 56.18 -18.62 -0.19
N VAL A 17 57.43 -18.64 -0.67
CA VAL A 17 57.80 -18.10 -1.99
C VAL A 17 57.54 -19.18 -3.02
N LEU A 18 56.61 -18.94 -3.98
CA LEU A 18 56.54 -19.68 -5.23
C LEU A 18 56.06 -18.77 -6.34
N THR A 19 56.96 -18.46 -7.23
CA THR A 19 56.93 -18.30 -8.68
C THR A 19 55.58 -18.11 -9.37
N GLY A 20 55.51 -17.00 -10.05
CA GLY A 20 54.75 -16.50 -11.19
C GLY A 20 53.73 -17.39 -11.87
N CYS A 21 52.48 -16.89 -11.77
CA CYS A 21 51.51 -16.92 -12.88
C CYS A 21 50.79 -15.58 -12.88
N LYS A 22 50.95 -14.82 -13.97
CA LYS A 22 50.11 -13.65 -14.24
C LYS A 22 48.71 -14.14 -14.59
N GLY A 23 47.82 -14.18 -13.58
CA GLY A 23 46.40 -14.23 -13.80
C GLY A 23 45.86 -12.81 -13.64
N GLU A 24 45.32 -12.25 -14.71
CA GLU A 24 44.54 -11.04 -14.64
C GLU A 24 43.33 -11.32 -13.73
N VAL A 25 43.34 -10.74 -12.54
CA VAL A 25 42.14 -10.69 -11.68
C VAL A 25 41.26 -9.63 -12.31
N ASN A 26 40.24 -10.06 -13.04
CA ASN A 26 39.12 -9.22 -13.35
C ASN A 26 38.45 -8.86 -12.02
N ILE A 27 38.75 -7.68 -11.53
CA ILE A 27 37.95 -7.03 -10.46
C ILE A 27 36.66 -6.67 -11.20
N SER A 28 35.61 -7.50 -11.01
CA SER A 28 34.26 -7.10 -11.33
C SER A 28 34.00 -5.81 -10.57
N GLU A 29 33.75 -4.72 -11.29
CA GLU A 29 33.18 -3.51 -10.73
C GLU A 29 31.92 -3.92 -9.98
N GLN A 30 32.03 -3.98 -8.66
CA GLN A 30 30.84 -3.89 -7.81
C GLN A 30 30.28 -2.51 -8.08
N ASN A 31 29.20 -2.45 -8.85
CA ASN A 31 28.35 -1.28 -8.93
C ASN A 31 27.85 -0.99 -7.52
N ASN A 32 28.57 -0.13 -6.80
CA ASN A 32 28.04 0.55 -5.62
C ASN A 32 26.94 1.51 -6.12
N LYS A 33 25.73 0.98 -6.40
CA LYS A 33 24.53 1.80 -6.37
C LYS A 33 24.43 2.32 -4.95
N ALA A 34 24.57 3.62 -4.75
CA ALA A 34 24.31 4.23 -3.45
C ALA A 34 22.90 3.76 -3.01
N GLU A 35 22.81 3.23 -1.81
CA GLU A 35 21.55 2.78 -1.25
C GLU A 35 20.63 4.01 -1.11
N THR A 36 19.44 3.94 -1.69
CA THR A 36 18.46 5.04 -1.58
C THR A 36 17.99 5.11 -0.13
N THR A 37 18.16 6.26 0.49
CA THR A 37 17.68 6.52 1.85
C THR A 37 16.35 7.29 1.80
N TYR A 38 15.46 6.98 2.73
CA TYR A 38 14.14 7.59 2.84
C TYR A 38 14.03 8.40 4.12
N GLU A 39 13.31 9.51 4.03
CA GLU A 39 12.90 10.33 5.18
C GLU A 39 11.42 10.08 5.45
N TYR A 40 11.08 9.98 6.73
CA TYR A 40 9.72 9.83 7.22
C TYR A 40 9.41 11.00 8.13
N SER A 41 8.26 11.63 7.90
CA SER A 41 7.77 12.73 8.72
C SER A 41 6.33 12.47 9.11
N GLU A 42 6.02 12.58 10.40
CA GLU A 42 4.64 12.48 10.91
C GLU A 42 4.03 13.88 11.01
N TYR A 43 2.75 13.98 10.71
CA TYR A 43 2.01 15.24 10.75
C TYR A 43 0.81 15.12 11.69
N PRO A 44 0.72 15.99 12.71
CA PRO A 44 -0.41 15.99 13.62
C PRO A 44 -1.72 16.20 12.86
N LEU A 45 -2.64 15.26 13.00
CA LEU A 45 -3.97 15.32 12.42
C LEU A 45 -4.98 14.88 13.47
N GLU A 46 -5.95 15.75 13.77
CA GLU A 46 -7.04 15.46 14.69
C GLU A 46 -8.37 15.61 13.97
N ARG A 47 -9.28 14.66 14.13
CA ARG A 47 -10.66 14.75 13.69
C ARG A 47 -11.62 14.15 14.71
N ASN A 48 -12.67 14.89 15.05
CA ASN A 48 -13.70 14.48 16.03
C ASN A 48 -13.13 14.07 17.40
N GLY A 49 -11.99 14.67 17.81
CA GLY A 49 -11.34 14.35 19.09
C GLY A 49 -10.47 13.09 19.05
N LEU A 50 -10.26 12.48 17.87
CA LEU A 50 -9.35 11.37 17.66
C LEU A 50 -8.10 11.84 16.92
N ASN A 51 -6.93 11.39 17.36
CA ASN A 51 -5.67 11.59 16.65
C ASN A 51 -5.54 10.55 15.55
N LEU A 52 -5.36 11.03 14.32
CA LEU A 52 -5.13 10.17 13.16
C LEU A 52 -3.65 10.15 12.81
N HIS A 53 -3.14 8.98 12.44
CA HIS A 53 -1.79 8.84 11.94
C HIS A 53 -1.73 9.24 10.47
N LEU A 54 -0.98 10.31 10.20
CA LEU A 54 -0.66 10.78 8.86
C LEU A 54 0.85 10.94 8.77
N ASP A 55 1.50 10.17 7.91
CA ASP A 55 2.91 10.32 7.64
C ASP A 55 3.20 10.63 6.16
N CYS A 56 4.43 11.07 5.90
CA CYS A 56 4.95 11.32 4.57
C CYS A 56 6.31 10.67 4.41
N MET A 57 6.49 9.89 3.36
CA MET A 57 7.75 9.32 2.92
C MET A 57 8.27 10.04 1.68
N SER A 58 9.55 10.38 1.66
CA SER A 58 10.25 10.90 0.48
C SER A 58 11.67 10.37 0.42
N VAL A 59 12.34 10.51 -0.73
CA VAL A 59 13.78 10.22 -0.84
C VAL A 59 14.56 11.33 -0.18
N SER A 60 15.50 10.98 0.72
CA SER A 60 16.29 11.94 1.48
C SER A 60 17.02 12.96 0.59
N GLY A 61 16.85 14.25 0.93
CA GLY A 61 17.49 15.33 0.22
C GLY A 61 16.92 15.64 -1.16
N LYS A 62 15.77 15.09 -1.53
CA LYS A 62 15.09 15.33 -2.80
C LYS A 62 13.84 16.17 -2.58
N GLU A 63 13.78 17.32 -3.24
CA GLU A 63 12.54 18.11 -3.28
C GLU A 63 11.57 17.42 -4.26
N THR A 64 10.33 17.26 -3.86
CA THR A 64 9.27 16.67 -4.65
C THR A 64 8.25 17.75 -5.03
N GLY A 65 7.77 17.69 -6.25
CA GLY A 65 6.71 18.60 -6.74
C GLY A 65 5.35 17.93 -6.85
N LYS A 66 5.24 16.66 -6.40
CA LYS A 66 4.06 15.82 -6.54
C LYS A 66 3.74 15.17 -5.21
N ASP A 67 2.47 15.19 -4.83
CA ASP A 67 1.97 14.51 -3.64
C ASP A 67 1.01 13.40 -4.06
N ILE A 68 1.09 12.25 -3.37
CA ILE A 68 0.12 11.18 -3.48
C ILE A 68 -0.28 10.69 -2.09
N LEU A 69 -1.59 10.60 -1.83
CA LEU A 69 -2.14 10.04 -0.60
C LEU A 69 -2.60 8.60 -0.85
N LEU A 70 -2.09 7.66 -0.05
CA LEU A 70 -2.43 6.25 -0.09
C LEU A 70 -3.43 5.91 1.01
N ILE A 71 -4.56 5.29 0.63
CA ILE A 71 -5.65 4.89 1.53
C ILE A 71 -5.83 3.38 1.47
N HIS A 72 -5.68 2.76 2.64
CA HIS A 72 -5.69 1.31 2.86
C HIS A 72 -7.07 0.65 2.66
N GLY A 73 -7.06 -0.68 2.57
CA GLY A 73 -8.24 -1.52 2.51
C GLY A 73 -8.95 -1.71 3.85
N VAL A 74 -9.95 -2.61 3.88
CA VAL A 74 -10.55 -3.08 5.13
C VAL A 74 -9.64 -4.12 5.75
N THR A 75 -9.46 -4.06 7.07
CA THR A 75 -8.73 -4.96 7.94
C THR A 75 -7.39 -4.41 8.42
N TYR A 76 -6.52 -3.93 7.52
CA TYR A 76 -5.16 -3.48 7.86
C TYR A 76 -4.94 -2.03 7.43
N SER A 77 -3.91 -1.41 8.02
CA SER A 77 -3.59 0.01 7.88
C SER A 77 -2.68 0.32 6.70
N SER A 78 -2.29 1.57 6.56
CA SER A 78 -1.47 2.08 5.45
C SER A 78 -0.08 1.41 5.31
N ASN A 79 0.36 0.67 6.32
CA ASN A 79 1.61 -0.11 6.27
C ASN A 79 1.60 -1.22 5.20
N GLU A 80 0.42 -1.59 4.69
CA GLU A 80 0.26 -2.49 3.54
C GLU A 80 1.00 -2.03 2.28
N PHE A 81 1.21 -0.72 2.14
CA PHE A 81 1.90 -0.14 0.97
C PHE A 81 3.43 -0.14 1.07
N ASP A 82 4.01 -0.50 2.23
CA ASP A 82 5.47 -0.49 2.44
C ASP A 82 6.00 -1.89 2.81
N THR A 83 5.95 -2.82 1.88
CA THR A 83 6.60 -4.14 2.02
C THR A 83 8.10 -3.97 1.79
N ASP A 84 8.86 -3.79 2.89
CA ASP A 84 10.31 -3.53 2.87
C ASP A 84 11.12 -4.79 2.57
N TYR A 85 11.05 -5.27 1.35
CA TYR A 85 11.83 -6.38 0.83
C TYR A 85 12.16 -6.13 -0.64
N GLU A 86 13.45 -6.20 -0.99
CA GLU A 86 13.93 -5.87 -2.34
C GLU A 86 13.33 -4.54 -2.84
N ASP A 87 12.59 -4.56 -3.94
CA ASP A 87 11.90 -3.39 -4.48
C ASP A 87 10.36 -3.53 -4.43
N TYR A 88 9.81 -4.40 -3.56
CA TYR A 88 8.36 -4.64 -3.50
C TYR A 88 7.53 -3.51 -2.89
N SER A 89 8.12 -2.57 -2.17
CA SER A 89 7.36 -1.46 -1.59
C SER A 89 6.81 -0.51 -2.65
N LEU A 90 5.49 -0.37 -2.71
CA LEU A 90 4.82 0.61 -3.57
C LEU A 90 5.15 2.03 -3.12
N ALA A 91 5.12 2.29 -1.82
CA ALA A 91 5.41 3.62 -1.27
C ALA A 91 6.82 4.08 -1.62
N ARG A 92 7.84 3.23 -1.45
CA ARG A 92 9.24 3.55 -1.82
C ARG A 92 9.41 3.75 -3.32
N LYS A 93 8.71 2.96 -4.14
CA LYS A 93 8.75 3.14 -5.60
C LYS A 93 8.20 4.50 -6.01
N LEU A 94 7.05 4.91 -5.47
CA LEU A 94 6.47 6.22 -5.73
C LEU A 94 7.40 7.35 -5.25
N ALA A 95 8.03 7.20 -4.08
CA ALA A 95 9.01 8.17 -3.59
C ALA A 95 10.23 8.28 -4.53
N GLN A 96 10.71 7.17 -5.10
CA GLN A 96 11.76 7.18 -6.12
C GLN A 96 11.35 7.90 -7.42
N ASP A 97 10.05 7.91 -7.74
CA ASP A 97 9.47 8.60 -8.90
C ASP A 97 9.03 10.05 -8.58
N ASP A 98 9.69 10.67 -7.61
CA ASP A 98 9.55 12.09 -7.24
C ASP A 98 8.26 12.46 -6.54
N TYR A 99 7.59 11.50 -5.88
CA TYR A 99 6.44 11.78 -5.04
C TYR A 99 6.82 11.99 -3.57
N SER A 100 6.15 12.95 -2.92
CA SER A 100 5.90 12.88 -1.49
C SER A 100 4.75 11.90 -1.27
N VAL A 101 5.03 10.78 -0.64
CA VAL A 101 4.06 9.68 -0.47
C VAL A 101 3.45 9.77 0.93
N TRP A 102 2.23 10.27 0.98
CA TRP A 102 1.46 10.40 2.20
C TRP A 102 0.68 9.12 2.48
N ARG A 103 0.62 8.73 3.74
CA ARG A 103 -0.12 7.55 4.18
C ARG A 103 -1.01 7.92 5.36
N LEU A 104 -2.28 7.58 5.27
CA LEU A 104 -3.26 7.80 6.33
C LEU A 104 -3.72 6.46 6.89
N ASP A 105 -3.67 6.31 8.19
CA ASP A 105 -4.42 5.29 8.90
C ASP A 105 -5.79 5.88 9.27
N ILE A 106 -6.88 5.30 8.78
CA ILE A 106 -8.24 5.68 9.13
C ILE A 106 -8.47 5.44 10.63
N ALA A 107 -9.34 6.21 11.27
CA ALA A 107 -9.66 6.09 12.69
C ALA A 107 -9.88 4.64 13.11
N GLY A 108 -9.20 4.20 14.17
CA GLY A 108 -9.25 2.83 14.69
C GLY A 108 -8.35 1.82 14.01
N PHE A 109 -7.65 2.18 12.92
CA PHE A 109 -6.68 1.32 12.23
C PHE A 109 -5.25 1.76 12.52
N GLY A 110 -4.32 0.80 12.48
CA GLY A 110 -2.89 1.04 12.56
C GLY A 110 -2.46 1.87 13.76
N GLN A 111 -1.80 2.99 13.49
CA GLN A 111 -1.29 3.92 14.50
C GLN A 111 -2.27 5.06 14.81
N SER A 112 -3.42 5.13 14.14
CA SER A 112 -4.50 6.05 14.52
C SER A 112 -5.12 5.64 15.86
N GLU A 113 -5.69 6.61 16.56
CA GLU A 113 -6.34 6.38 17.85
C GLU A 113 -7.50 5.39 17.70
N THR A 114 -7.60 4.46 18.66
CA THR A 114 -8.63 3.43 18.69
C THR A 114 -10.02 4.02 18.93
N VAL A 115 -11.04 3.38 18.35
CA VAL A 115 -12.45 3.77 18.54
C VAL A 115 -13.12 2.85 19.56
N GLU A 116 -14.10 3.36 20.29
CA GLU A 116 -14.88 2.56 21.25
C GLU A 116 -15.83 1.58 20.53
N ASP A 117 -16.39 2.00 19.40
CA ASP A 117 -17.30 1.19 18.57
C ASP A 117 -16.70 1.03 17.17
N GLY A 118 -16.28 -0.18 16.83
CA GLY A 118 -15.70 -0.52 15.54
C GLY A 118 -16.64 -0.39 14.34
N PHE A 119 -17.93 -0.12 14.56
CA PHE A 119 -18.85 0.22 13.48
C PHE A 119 -18.84 1.70 13.11
N VAL A 120 -18.22 2.56 13.92
CA VAL A 120 -18.11 4.01 13.64
C VAL A 120 -17.27 4.30 12.42
N PRO A 121 -16.08 3.73 12.21
CA PRO A 121 -15.31 3.94 11.00
C PRO A 121 -15.92 3.18 9.81
N ASP A 122 -17.08 3.63 9.36
CA ASP A 122 -17.69 3.21 8.10
C ASP A 122 -17.12 4.02 6.92
N SER A 123 -17.61 3.74 5.73
CA SER A 123 -17.06 4.37 4.52
C SER A 123 -17.34 5.87 4.43
N ASP A 124 -18.39 6.39 5.03
CA ASP A 124 -18.66 7.83 5.06
C ASP A 124 -17.80 8.53 6.10
N TYR A 125 -17.60 7.91 7.27
CA TYR A 125 -16.68 8.40 8.30
C TYR A 125 -15.24 8.44 7.77
N ALA A 126 -14.78 7.37 7.13
CA ALA A 126 -13.45 7.29 6.52
C ALA A 126 -13.22 8.33 5.42
N ALA A 127 -14.26 8.65 4.63
CA ALA A 127 -14.17 9.72 3.63
C ALA A 127 -13.93 11.11 4.27
N GLU A 128 -14.42 11.34 5.48
CA GLU A 128 -14.14 12.57 6.23
C GLU A 128 -12.72 12.57 6.84
N ASP A 129 -12.17 11.41 7.25
CA ASP A 129 -10.76 11.30 7.64
C ASP A 129 -9.84 11.65 6.46
N ILE A 130 -10.19 11.18 5.26
CA ILE A 130 -9.47 11.51 4.02
C ILE A 130 -9.54 13.01 3.71
N ASP A 131 -10.70 13.64 3.88
CA ASP A 131 -10.85 15.09 3.69
C ASP A 131 -9.94 15.88 4.65
N ALA A 132 -9.89 15.47 5.90
CA ALA A 132 -9.00 16.10 6.90
C ALA A 132 -7.52 15.91 6.51
N ALA A 133 -7.12 14.73 6.04
CA ALA A 133 -5.76 14.44 5.59
C ALA A 133 -5.39 15.27 4.36
N VAL A 134 -6.25 15.33 3.34
CA VAL A 134 -6.02 16.13 2.12
C VAL A 134 -5.88 17.62 2.46
N ASN A 135 -6.74 18.15 3.30
CA ASN A 135 -6.63 19.55 3.76
C ASN A 135 -5.31 19.81 4.49
N LYS A 136 -4.84 18.87 5.33
CA LYS A 136 -3.55 18.96 6.01
C LYS A 136 -2.38 18.93 5.01
N ILE A 137 -2.42 18.06 4.01
CA ILE A 137 -1.39 17.96 2.97
C ILE A 137 -1.30 19.27 2.18
N VAL A 138 -2.44 19.79 1.72
CA VAL A 138 -2.52 21.08 1.00
C VAL A 138 -1.97 22.24 1.87
N GLU A 139 -2.32 22.26 3.17
CA GLU A 139 -1.79 23.24 4.11
C GLU A 139 -0.26 23.18 4.23
N VAL A 140 0.30 21.98 4.36
CA VAL A 140 1.73 21.76 4.60
C VAL A 140 2.56 21.98 3.34
N THR A 141 2.10 21.48 2.20
CA THR A 141 2.87 21.54 0.94
C THR A 141 2.66 22.82 0.16
N GLY A 142 1.50 23.46 0.32
CA GLY A 142 1.08 24.60 -0.50
C GLY A 142 0.67 24.21 -1.94
N HIS A 143 0.56 22.90 -2.23
CA HIS A 143 0.05 22.42 -3.51
C HIS A 143 -1.47 22.40 -3.48
N ASP A 144 -2.12 22.97 -4.50
CA ASP A 144 -3.59 23.05 -4.56
C ASP A 144 -4.25 21.68 -4.77
N LYS A 145 -3.55 20.75 -5.40
CA LYS A 145 -4.05 19.43 -5.78
C LYS A 145 -3.02 18.35 -5.55
N ILE A 146 -3.52 17.18 -5.11
CA ILE A 146 -2.73 15.97 -4.90
C ILE A 146 -3.35 14.79 -5.67
N ASP A 147 -2.58 13.73 -5.84
CA ASP A 147 -3.11 12.44 -6.28
C ASP A 147 -3.62 11.64 -5.09
N VAL A 148 -4.65 10.83 -5.31
CA VAL A 148 -5.21 9.98 -4.26
C VAL A 148 -5.37 8.57 -4.80
N LEU A 149 -4.84 7.59 -4.06
CA LEU A 149 -5.00 6.17 -4.36
C LEU A 149 -5.74 5.49 -3.21
N GLY A 150 -6.82 4.77 -3.52
CA GLY A 150 -7.46 3.85 -2.60
C GLY A 150 -7.29 2.41 -3.07
N TRP A 151 -7.06 1.48 -2.13
CA TRP A 151 -7.02 0.05 -2.38
C TRP A 151 -8.21 -0.65 -1.74
N SER A 152 -8.86 -1.58 -2.46
CA SER A 152 -9.95 -2.39 -1.92
C SER A 152 -11.10 -1.52 -1.37
N TRP A 153 -11.47 -1.66 -0.10
CA TRP A 153 -12.43 -0.77 0.57
C TRP A 153 -11.99 0.71 0.51
N GLY A 154 -10.70 0.98 0.52
CA GLY A 154 -10.17 2.32 0.31
C GLY A 154 -10.68 2.98 -0.98
N THR A 155 -11.04 2.18 -2.01
CA THR A 155 -11.65 2.72 -3.24
C THR A 155 -13.06 3.27 -3.00
N VAL A 156 -13.83 2.67 -2.11
CA VAL A 156 -15.16 3.16 -1.70
C VAL A 156 -15.02 4.48 -0.96
N THR A 157 -14.08 4.56 0.00
CA THR A 157 -13.85 5.73 0.84
C THR A 157 -13.33 6.93 0.04
N VAL A 158 -12.31 6.72 -0.81
CA VAL A 158 -11.78 7.80 -1.68
C VAL A 158 -12.79 8.25 -2.72
N SER A 159 -13.66 7.36 -3.22
CA SER A 159 -14.72 7.74 -4.16
C SER A 159 -15.80 8.57 -3.50
N ARG A 160 -16.16 8.28 -2.24
CA ARG A 160 -17.08 9.10 -1.45
C ARG A 160 -16.51 10.49 -1.17
N PHE A 161 -15.22 10.56 -0.81
CA PHE A 161 -14.49 11.80 -0.65
C PHE A 161 -14.44 12.58 -1.97
N ALA A 162 -13.96 11.99 -3.06
CA ALA A 162 -13.80 12.63 -4.37
C ALA A 162 -15.12 13.16 -4.96
N SER A 163 -16.22 12.47 -4.68
CA SER A 163 -17.56 12.90 -5.12
C SER A 163 -18.02 14.19 -4.44
N LYS A 164 -17.54 14.45 -3.21
CA LYS A 164 -17.90 15.64 -2.40
C LYS A 164 -16.88 16.76 -2.60
N ASN A 165 -15.58 16.43 -2.64
CA ASN A 165 -14.46 17.37 -2.61
C ASN A 165 -13.47 17.16 -3.80
N PRO A 166 -13.92 17.35 -5.06
CA PRO A 166 -13.08 17.07 -6.24
C PRO A 166 -11.96 18.09 -6.46
N ASP A 167 -12.03 19.27 -5.84
CA ASP A 167 -11.20 20.43 -6.20
C ASP A 167 -9.73 20.24 -5.79
N HIS A 168 -9.46 19.48 -4.73
CA HIS A 168 -8.11 19.18 -4.25
C HIS A 168 -7.49 17.90 -4.85
N ILE A 169 -8.19 17.25 -5.78
CA ILE A 169 -7.69 16.04 -6.42
C ILE A 169 -7.17 16.37 -7.82
N ARG A 170 -5.93 15.96 -8.14
CA ARG A 170 -5.39 15.97 -9.49
C ARG A 170 -5.83 14.72 -10.25
N LYS A 171 -5.51 13.56 -9.73
CA LYS A 171 -5.88 12.25 -10.26
C LYS A 171 -6.33 11.30 -9.16
N LEU A 172 -7.26 10.43 -9.48
CA LEU A 172 -7.78 9.40 -8.60
C LEU A 172 -7.36 8.03 -9.10
N VAL A 173 -6.92 7.16 -8.20
CA VAL A 173 -6.60 5.76 -8.51
C VAL A 173 -7.48 4.85 -7.66
N LEU A 174 -8.23 3.99 -8.31
CA LEU A 174 -9.04 2.95 -7.71
C LEU A 174 -8.37 1.60 -7.97
N TYR A 175 -7.52 1.18 -7.04
CA TYR A 175 -6.80 -0.10 -7.12
C TYR A 175 -7.64 -1.21 -6.49
N ALA A 176 -7.87 -2.29 -7.26
CA ALA A 176 -8.73 -3.42 -6.88
C ALA A 176 -10.10 -2.95 -6.35
N PRO A 177 -10.90 -2.21 -7.18
CA PRO A 177 -12.03 -1.43 -6.70
C PRO A 177 -13.24 -2.28 -6.32
N ILE A 178 -13.79 -2.04 -5.14
CA ILE A 178 -15.03 -2.64 -4.67
C ILE A 178 -16.22 -1.81 -5.20
N LEU A 179 -16.52 -1.96 -6.51
CA LEU A 179 -17.59 -1.21 -7.17
C LEU A 179 -18.99 -1.60 -6.69
N THR A 180 -19.14 -2.87 -6.28
CA THR A 180 -20.40 -3.43 -5.75
C THR A 180 -20.13 -4.22 -4.49
N GLY A 181 -21.18 -4.61 -3.76
CA GLY A 181 -21.03 -5.49 -2.61
C GLY A 181 -20.29 -6.78 -2.94
N VAL A 182 -19.55 -7.32 -1.98
CA VAL A 182 -18.72 -8.54 -2.16
C VAL A 182 -19.51 -9.83 -1.88
N GLY A 183 -20.72 -9.70 -1.34
CA GLY A 183 -21.64 -10.80 -1.00
C GLY A 183 -22.33 -10.52 0.33
N GLU A 184 -23.56 -10.98 0.47
CA GLU A 184 -24.33 -10.79 1.68
C GLU A 184 -23.87 -11.73 2.78
N TYR A 185 -23.37 -11.17 3.87
CA TYR A 185 -23.32 -11.84 5.16
C TYR A 185 -23.43 -10.82 6.30
N GLU A 186 -23.98 -11.27 7.42
CA GLU A 186 -24.23 -10.39 8.56
C GLU A 186 -22.92 -10.16 9.33
N VAL A 187 -22.51 -8.91 9.48
CA VAL A 187 -21.39 -8.48 10.32
C VAL A 187 -21.95 -8.04 11.67
N THR A 188 -21.92 -8.92 12.65
CA THR A 188 -22.54 -8.72 13.98
C THR A 188 -21.60 -8.13 15.02
N GLU A 189 -20.30 -8.38 14.88
CA GLU A 189 -19.28 -7.90 15.82
C GLU A 189 -18.73 -6.55 15.36
N ALA A 190 -18.56 -5.62 16.31
CA ALA A 190 -18.02 -4.29 16.02
C ALA A 190 -16.56 -4.35 15.57
N PHE A 191 -15.81 -5.36 15.98
CA PHE A 191 -14.41 -5.55 15.61
C PHE A 191 -14.21 -6.92 14.97
N HIS A 192 -13.39 -6.95 13.92
CA HIS A 192 -12.90 -8.17 13.30
C HIS A 192 -11.73 -8.71 14.12
N HIS A 193 -11.71 -10.02 14.35
CA HIS A 193 -10.55 -10.68 14.95
C HIS A 193 -9.57 -11.08 13.85
N ASN A 194 -8.44 -10.41 13.80
CA ASN A 194 -7.38 -10.64 12.83
C ASN A 194 -6.56 -11.88 13.20
N THR A 195 -6.02 -12.55 12.20
CA THR A 195 -4.96 -13.55 12.37
C THR A 195 -3.86 -13.30 11.36
N TRP A 196 -2.68 -13.85 11.63
CA TRP A 196 -1.59 -13.76 10.67
C TRP A 196 -1.94 -14.44 9.33
N GLU A 197 -2.65 -15.56 9.39
CA GLU A 197 -3.12 -16.30 8.23
C GLU A 197 -4.13 -15.50 7.40
N HIS A 198 -4.98 -14.72 8.06
CA HIS A 198 -5.97 -13.88 7.38
C HIS A 198 -5.29 -12.79 6.52
N ALA A 199 -4.17 -12.20 6.97
CA ALA A 199 -3.41 -11.26 6.15
C ALA A 199 -2.84 -11.89 4.87
N ALA A 200 -2.73 -13.23 4.83
CA ALA A 200 -2.24 -13.97 3.67
C ALA A 200 -3.37 -14.49 2.75
N ASP A 201 -4.64 -14.23 3.06
CA ASP A 201 -5.76 -14.78 2.29
C ASP A 201 -5.87 -14.22 0.88
N ASP A 202 -5.37 -13.00 0.65
CA ASP A 202 -5.40 -12.35 -0.66
C ASP A 202 -4.34 -12.86 -1.64
N PHE A 203 -3.33 -13.61 -1.15
CA PHE A 203 -2.34 -14.25 -2.01
C PHE A 203 -2.90 -15.49 -2.70
N GLN A 204 -2.58 -15.64 -3.99
CA GLN A 204 -3.03 -16.78 -4.79
C GLN A 204 -2.51 -18.12 -4.23
N ARG A 205 -3.37 -19.13 -4.34
CA ARG A 205 -3.08 -20.49 -3.84
C ARG A 205 -3.27 -21.52 -4.94
N CYS A 206 -2.51 -22.62 -4.82
CA CYS A 206 -2.69 -23.83 -5.61
C CYS A 206 -4.00 -24.54 -5.22
N GLU A 207 -4.43 -25.53 -6.02
CA GLU A 207 -5.65 -26.34 -5.78
C GLU A 207 -5.63 -27.08 -4.42
N ASP A 208 -4.44 -27.37 -3.89
CA ASP A 208 -4.25 -28.02 -2.59
C ASP A 208 -4.28 -27.06 -1.40
N GLY A 209 -4.51 -25.75 -1.65
CA GLY A 209 -4.57 -24.68 -0.66
C GLY A 209 -3.22 -24.12 -0.23
N THR A 210 -2.10 -24.64 -0.74
CA THR A 210 -0.78 -24.05 -0.50
C THR A 210 -0.59 -22.76 -1.32
N PHE A 211 0.28 -21.85 -0.87
CA PHE A 211 0.60 -20.65 -1.64
C PHE A 211 1.21 -21.00 -2.99
N ASP A 212 0.79 -20.31 -4.05
CA ASP A 212 1.42 -20.43 -5.36
C ASP A 212 2.73 -19.60 -5.40
N TYR A 213 3.83 -20.23 -5.02
CA TYR A 213 5.14 -19.59 -5.02
C TYR A 213 5.70 -19.31 -6.43
N SER A 214 5.02 -19.69 -7.50
CA SER A 214 5.34 -19.21 -8.85
C SER A 214 4.89 -17.76 -9.05
N ILE A 215 3.85 -17.34 -8.34
CA ILE A 215 3.24 -16.00 -8.41
C ILE A 215 3.66 -15.13 -7.23
N ALA A 216 3.67 -15.66 -6.02
CA ALA A 216 4.01 -14.93 -4.80
C ALA A 216 5.42 -15.28 -4.29
N ASP A 217 6.15 -14.32 -3.76
CA ASP A 217 7.41 -14.58 -3.05
C ASP A 217 7.15 -14.89 -1.57
N LYS A 218 7.79 -15.96 -1.07
CA LYS A 218 7.62 -16.39 0.32
C LYS A 218 8.00 -15.30 1.33
N ASN A 219 9.12 -14.60 1.08
CA ASN A 219 9.59 -13.55 1.99
C ASN A 219 8.64 -12.34 1.95
N VAL A 220 8.08 -12.03 0.78
CA VAL A 220 7.08 -10.96 0.64
C VAL A 220 5.83 -11.29 1.47
N ILE A 221 5.31 -12.52 1.39
CA ILE A 221 4.18 -12.96 2.21
C ILE A 221 4.49 -12.80 3.70
N GLU A 222 5.67 -13.31 4.15
CA GLU A 222 6.06 -13.25 5.56
C GLU A 222 6.21 -11.80 6.05
N ILE A 223 6.80 -10.90 5.26
CA ILE A 223 7.00 -9.51 5.63
C ILE A 223 5.67 -8.75 5.62
N PHE A 224 4.86 -8.91 4.58
CA PHE A 224 3.54 -8.28 4.48
C PHE A 224 2.64 -8.67 5.67
N CYS A 225 2.49 -9.97 5.94
CA CYS A 225 1.69 -10.44 7.07
C CYS A 225 2.24 -9.99 8.43
N SER A 226 3.57 -9.94 8.56
CA SER A 226 4.21 -9.47 9.80
C SER A 226 4.00 -7.98 10.02
N ASN A 227 4.01 -7.16 8.97
CA ASN A 227 3.69 -5.74 9.04
C ASN A 227 2.22 -5.53 9.45
N CYS A 228 1.28 -6.20 8.77
CA CYS A 228 -0.13 -6.15 9.14
C CYS A 228 -0.34 -6.51 10.62
N TRP A 229 0.27 -7.61 11.08
CA TRP A 229 0.18 -8.02 12.47
C TRP A 229 0.82 -7.04 13.46
N HIS A 230 1.96 -6.46 13.08
CA HIS A 230 2.69 -5.53 13.95
C HIS A 230 1.91 -4.22 14.19
N TYR A 231 1.30 -3.67 13.15
CA TYR A 231 0.66 -2.36 13.21
C TYR A 231 -0.82 -2.43 13.62
N ASP A 232 -1.54 -3.46 13.20
CA ASP A 232 -2.98 -3.57 13.41
C ASP A 232 -3.38 -4.54 14.54
N GLY A 233 -2.50 -5.50 14.87
CA GLY A 233 -2.71 -6.44 15.97
C GLY A 233 -3.93 -7.35 15.76
N GLU A 234 -4.58 -7.71 16.88
CA GLU A 234 -5.64 -8.74 16.91
C GLU A 234 -7.00 -8.24 16.44
N TYR A 235 -7.25 -6.94 16.39
CA TYR A 235 -8.58 -6.41 16.12
C TYR A 235 -8.53 -5.20 15.21
N SER A 236 -9.45 -5.16 14.25
CA SER A 236 -9.69 -4.00 13.40
C SER A 236 -11.20 -3.66 13.33
N PRO A 237 -11.55 -2.37 13.09
CA PRO A 237 -12.94 -1.94 12.97
C PRO A 237 -13.69 -2.66 11.85
N ASN A 238 -14.98 -2.93 12.07
CA ASN A 238 -15.85 -3.62 11.13
C ASN A 238 -16.83 -2.71 10.39
N GLY A 239 -16.78 -1.39 10.59
CA GLY A 239 -17.65 -0.44 9.88
C GLY A 239 -17.53 -0.56 8.38
N GLY A 240 -16.31 -0.52 7.84
CA GLY A 240 -16.05 -0.71 6.41
C GLY A 240 -16.45 -2.08 5.90
N ARG A 241 -16.17 -3.15 6.67
CA ARG A 241 -16.58 -4.52 6.31
C ARG A 241 -18.10 -4.65 6.21
N ARG A 242 -18.83 -4.07 7.18
CA ARG A 242 -20.30 -4.04 7.16
C ARG A 242 -20.83 -3.36 5.90
N ASP A 243 -20.19 -2.29 5.44
CA ASP A 243 -20.61 -1.57 4.24
C ASP A 243 -20.41 -2.36 2.95
N ILE A 244 -19.33 -3.14 2.84
CA ILE A 244 -19.05 -3.91 1.63
C ILE A 244 -19.70 -5.31 1.61
N CYS A 245 -20.07 -5.86 2.77
CA CYS A 245 -20.69 -7.18 2.89
C CYS A 245 -22.21 -7.14 2.62
N VAL A 246 -22.56 -6.59 1.48
CA VAL A 246 -23.92 -6.46 0.94
C VAL A 246 -24.04 -7.19 -0.39
N SER A 247 -25.26 -7.26 -0.94
CA SER A 247 -25.52 -7.91 -2.23
C SER A 247 -24.56 -7.44 -3.33
N LYS A 248 -24.08 -8.37 -4.14
CA LYS A 248 -23.27 -8.10 -5.34
C LYS A 248 -23.96 -7.21 -6.38
N ASP A 249 -25.28 -7.04 -6.25
CA ASP A 249 -26.08 -6.14 -7.10
C ASP A 249 -26.14 -4.70 -6.54
N THR A 250 -25.63 -4.48 -5.31
CA THR A 250 -25.63 -3.15 -4.68
C THR A 250 -24.40 -2.36 -5.13
N ASP A 251 -24.61 -1.27 -5.85
CA ASP A 251 -23.52 -0.35 -6.23
C ASP A 251 -22.99 0.38 -4.97
N LEU A 252 -21.69 0.33 -4.73
CA LEU A 252 -20.99 1.02 -3.64
C LEU A 252 -20.32 2.31 -4.11
N ILE A 253 -19.92 2.37 -5.38
CA ILE A 253 -19.29 3.51 -6.01
C ILE A 253 -20.14 3.99 -7.20
N ASP A 254 -20.57 5.25 -7.16
CA ASP A 254 -21.22 5.91 -8.30
C ASP A 254 -20.14 6.60 -9.15
N LEU A 255 -19.63 5.90 -10.16
CA LEU A 255 -18.55 6.38 -11.03
C LEU A 255 -18.92 7.69 -11.75
N LYS A 256 -20.21 7.97 -12.00
CA LYS A 256 -20.68 9.21 -12.66
C LYS A 256 -20.50 10.46 -11.79
N LYS A 257 -20.33 10.28 -10.48
CA LYS A 257 -20.07 11.40 -9.56
C LYS A 257 -18.62 11.81 -9.50
N LEU A 258 -17.70 10.97 -9.98
CA LEU A 258 -16.28 11.31 -10.03
C LEU A 258 -16.05 12.39 -11.11
N LYS A 259 -15.23 13.37 -10.79
CA LYS A 259 -14.94 14.53 -11.67
C LYS A 259 -13.49 14.59 -12.12
N ASN A 260 -12.61 13.86 -11.45
CA ASN A 260 -11.17 13.86 -11.70
C ASN A 260 -10.79 12.69 -12.61
N PRO A 261 -9.79 12.82 -13.48
CA PRO A 261 -9.26 11.69 -14.23
C PRO A 261 -8.98 10.52 -13.30
N THR A 262 -9.55 9.36 -13.59
CA THR A 262 -9.56 8.21 -12.69
C THR A 262 -8.95 6.98 -13.38
N LEU A 263 -7.97 6.36 -12.73
CA LEU A 263 -7.49 5.03 -13.11
C LEU A 263 -8.22 3.97 -12.30
N ILE A 264 -8.90 3.05 -12.96
CA ILE A 264 -9.25 1.75 -12.38
C ILE A 264 -8.15 0.76 -12.79
N ILE A 265 -7.49 0.16 -11.81
CA ILE A 265 -6.45 -0.85 -12.04
C ILE A 265 -6.65 -2.05 -11.11
N CYS A 266 -6.65 -3.26 -11.66
CA CYS A 266 -6.93 -4.47 -10.88
C CYS A 266 -6.33 -5.73 -11.51
N GLY A 267 -6.27 -6.80 -10.72
CA GLY A 267 -5.92 -8.13 -11.19
C GLY A 267 -7.09 -8.83 -11.88
N GLY A 268 -6.81 -9.67 -12.88
CA GLY A 268 -7.82 -10.45 -13.60
C GLY A 268 -8.35 -11.67 -12.82
N ASN A 269 -7.65 -12.07 -11.74
CA ASN A 269 -8.02 -13.17 -10.85
C ASN A 269 -8.49 -12.70 -9.46
N ASP A 270 -8.80 -11.43 -9.29
CA ASP A 270 -9.26 -10.89 -8.01
C ASP A 270 -10.69 -11.40 -7.71
N PRO A 271 -10.92 -12.17 -6.62
CA PRO A 271 -12.20 -12.79 -6.34
C PRO A 271 -13.29 -11.83 -5.84
N TYR A 272 -12.92 -10.60 -5.44
CA TYR A 272 -13.83 -9.63 -4.84
C TYR A 272 -14.48 -8.72 -5.88
N LEU A 273 -14.00 -8.74 -7.14
CA LEU A 273 -14.36 -7.74 -8.12
C LEU A 273 -15.57 -8.14 -8.98
N ASN A 274 -16.34 -7.15 -9.36
CA ASN A 274 -17.40 -7.27 -10.35
C ASN A 274 -16.86 -6.82 -11.73
N TYR A 275 -16.36 -7.79 -12.52
CA TYR A 275 -15.73 -7.50 -13.82
C TYR A 275 -16.70 -6.92 -14.84
N ASP A 276 -17.99 -7.24 -14.79
CA ASP A 276 -18.98 -6.64 -15.69
C ASP A 276 -19.08 -5.12 -15.45
N LYS A 277 -19.04 -4.70 -14.18
CA LYS A 277 -18.99 -3.28 -13.81
C LYS A 277 -17.67 -2.62 -14.19
N ILE A 278 -16.55 -3.32 -14.02
CA ILE A 278 -15.22 -2.81 -14.38
C ILE A 278 -15.13 -2.59 -15.89
N HIS A 279 -15.54 -3.56 -16.70
CA HIS A 279 -15.50 -3.44 -18.16
C HIS A 279 -16.40 -2.29 -18.69
N GLY A 280 -17.51 -2.02 -18.01
CA GLY A 280 -18.42 -0.92 -18.35
C GLY A 280 -18.00 0.45 -17.78
N ALA A 281 -16.96 0.52 -16.94
CA ALA A 281 -16.62 1.73 -16.20
C ALA A 281 -16.16 2.90 -17.09
N ASN A 282 -15.46 2.63 -18.20
CA ASN A 282 -14.98 3.66 -19.12
C ASN A 282 -16.08 4.60 -19.64
N GLU A 283 -17.31 4.11 -19.79
CA GLU A 283 -18.43 4.91 -20.27
C GLU A 283 -18.98 5.87 -19.20
N MET A 284 -18.60 5.66 -17.94
CA MET A 284 -19.12 6.40 -16.79
C MET A 284 -18.10 7.37 -16.19
N LEU A 285 -16.81 7.13 -16.46
CA LEU A 285 -15.71 7.92 -15.90
C LEU A 285 -15.49 9.22 -16.70
N PRO A 286 -14.93 10.28 -16.07
CA PRO A 286 -14.60 11.51 -16.76
C PRO A 286 -13.49 11.35 -17.79
N GLU A 287 -13.35 12.33 -18.68
CA GLU A 287 -12.29 12.39 -19.69
C GLU A 287 -10.90 12.27 -19.05
N GLY A 288 -9.97 11.57 -19.71
CA GLY A 288 -8.62 11.30 -19.22
C GLY A 288 -8.55 10.08 -18.28
N SER A 289 -9.68 9.40 -18.02
CA SER A 289 -9.70 8.18 -17.19
C SER A 289 -9.32 6.93 -17.98
N GLU A 290 -8.90 5.89 -17.27
CA GLU A 290 -8.49 4.61 -17.82
C GLU A 290 -9.00 3.43 -16.98
N VAL A 291 -9.26 2.31 -17.64
CA VAL A 291 -9.54 1.02 -16.98
C VAL A 291 -8.51 0.00 -17.45
N GLN A 292 -7.78 -0.57 -16.51
CA GLN A 292 -6.69 -1.49 -16.78
C GLN A 292 -6.83 -2.75 -15.92
N VAL A 293 -6.93 -3.90 -16.58
CA VAL A 293 -6.93 -5.21 -15.93
C VAL A 293 -5.60 -5.89 -16.24
N ILE A 294 -4.94 -6.43 -15.21
CA ILE A 294 -3.70 -7.20 -15.33
C ILE A 294 -4.06 -8.67 -15.24
N ASP A 295 -4.02 -9.35 -16.39
CA ASP A 295 -4.40 -10.76 -16.49
C ASP A 295 -3.58 -11.63 -15.55
N GLY A 296 -4.26 -12.47 -14.78
CA GLY A 296 -3.64 -13.42 -13.84
C GLY A 296 -3.27 -12.85 -12.48
N GLY A 297 -3.27 -11.54 -12.29
CA GLY A 297 -3.02 -10.90 -10.99
C GLY A 297 -4.21 -11.04 -10.04
N SER A 298 -3.96 -11.06 -8.72
CA SER A 298 -4.99 -11.12 -7.67
C SER A 298 -5.29 -9.75 -7.05
N HIS A 299 -5.91 -9.77 -5.87
CA HIS A 299 -6.20 -8.56 -5.08
C HIS A 299 -4.94 -7.81 -4.64
N VAL A 300 -3.81 -8.51 -4.47
CA VAL A 300 -2.51 -7.97 -4.01
C VAL A 300 -1.48 -7.85 -5.13
N ILE A 301 -1.90 -7.56 -6.37
CA ILE A 301 -0.98 -7.46 -7.53
C ILE A 301 0.21 -6.52 -7.28
N MET A 302 0.09 -5.55 -6.37
CA MET A 302 1.16 -4.61 -6.03
C MET A 302 2.41 -5.29 -5.42
N ILE A 303 2.25 -6.53 -4.90
CA ILE A 303 3.31 -7.33 -4.27
C ILE A 303 3.40 -8.75 -4.81
N GLU A 304 2.68 -9.08 -5.88
CA GLU A 304 2.82 -10.36 -6.57
C GLU A 304 4.00 -10.35 -7.54
N LYS A 305 4.93 -11.27 -7.36
CA LYS A 305 6.21 -11.40 -8.06
C LYS A 305 6.14 -11.27 -9.58
N LEU A 306 5.07 -11.78 -10.21
CA LEU A 306 4.92 -11.72 -11.66
C LEU A 306 4.32 -10.40 -12.16
N TYR A 307 3.61 -9.66 -11.29
CA TYR A 307 2.71 -8.58 -11.73
C TYR A 307 3.05 -7.21 -11.15
N TYR A 308 3.79 -7.12 -10.04
CA TYR A 308 3.99 -5.85 -9.33
C TYR A 308 4.74 -4.79 -10.15
N HIS A 309 5.65 -5.19 -11.03
CA HIS A 309 6.32 -4.26 -11.94
C HIS A 309 5.34 -3.69 -12.96
N GLU A 310 4.56 -4.56 -13.62
CA GLU A 310 3.56 -4.12 -14.60
C GLU A 310 2.51 -3.21 -13.95
N PHE A 311 2.04 -3.56 -12.75
CA PHE A 311 1.13 -2.72 -11.97
C PHE A 311 1.70 -1.31 -11.75
N ARG A 312 2.94 -1.21 -11.28
CA ARG A 312 3.61 0.07 -11.01
C ARG A 312 3.87 0.88 -12.26
N ASP A 313 4.33 0.25 -13.32
CA ASP A 313 4.59 0.93 -14.58
C ASP A 313 3.31 1.56 -15.14
N ARG A 314 2.19 0.84 -15.10
CA ARG A 314 0.88 1.32 -15.54
C ARG A 314 0.35 2.43 -14.63
N LEU A 315 0.50 2.29 -13.31
CA LEU A 315 0.12 3.31 -12.33
C LEU A 315 0.89 4.62 -12.59
N ILE A 316 2.23 4.55 -12.65
CA ILE A 316 3.08 5.72 -12.85
C ILE A 316 2.82 6.35 -14.22
N GLN A 317 2.67 5.54 -15.27
CA GLN A 317 2.31 6.04 -16.59
C GLN A 317 1.00 6.86 -16.58
N PHE A 318 -0.01 6.41 -15.83
CA PHE A 318 -1.24 7.19 -15.67
C PHE A 318 -1.00 8.48 -14.89
N LEU A 319 -0.29 8.39 -13.76
CA LEU A 319 -0.01 9.54 -12.89
C LEU A 319 0.83 10.62 -13.58
N ASP A 320 1.71 10.27 -14.51
CA ASP A 320 2.59 11.19 -15.21
C ASP A 320 1.97 11.83 -16.48
N LYS A 321 0.80 11.38 -16.91
CA LYS A 321 0.08 12.05 -18.00
C LYS A 321 -0.33 13.46 -17.60
N GLU A 322 -0.19 14.43 -18.52
CA GLU A 322 -0.66 15.81 -18.34
C GLU A 322 -2.19 15.92 -18.38
#